data_bdf9f9f429ddfd682787887d2ae0f55b
#
_entry.id   bdf9f9f429ddfd682787887d2ae0f55b
#
_cell.length_a   1.000
_cell.length_b   1.000
_cell.length_c   1.000
_cell.angle_alpha   90.00
_cell.angle_beta   90.00
_cell.angle_gamma   90.00
#
_symmetry.space_group_name_H-M   'P 1'
#
loop_
_entity.id
_entity.type
_entity.pdbx_description
1 polymer ?
#
loop_
_entity_poly.entity_id
_entity_poly.type
_entity_poly.pdbx_seq_one_letter_code
_entity_poly.pdbx_strand_id
1 'polypeptide(L)'
;RLVGSEMCIRDRLQMRHNNVSKVHIQKFIAEVESGAYPAPDVFVFSMGTNDRNLGSAEEALKGKTLDEVDVNTMAGGARWSIQTILEHYPQCRVFVCTPIQTGNPEHNALNLQKIAILRELCRALSVQLIDCYSNCGITEKFEQPSGSGRYLRDGLHPDKPGQELMGRYIAKEIRNHFF
;
A
#
# COMPACT_ATOMS: atom_id res chain seq x y z
N ARG A 1 -10.11 3.20 14.45
CA ARG A 1 -8.82 2.71 14.95
C ARG A 1 -7.94 2.37 13.75
N LEU A 2 -6.80 3.02 13.62
CA LEU A 2 -5.81 2.69 12.60
C LEU A 2 -5.00 1.49 13.10
N VAL A 3 -5.02 0.40 12.35
CA VAL A 3 -4.12 -0.74 12.57
C VAL A 3 -2.93 -0.52 11.65
N GLY A 4 -1.79 -0.14 12.22
CA GLY A 4 -0.55 0.07 11.49
C GLY A 4 0.22 -1.24 11.30
N SER A 5 0.75 -1.48 10.12
CA SER A 5 1.64 -2.60 9.84
C SER A 5 3.07 -2.29 10.28
N GLU A 6 3.73 -3.25 10.89
CA GLU A 6 5.13 -3.19 11.22
C GLU A 6 6.02 -3.56 10.02
N MET A 7 7.01 -2.71 9.76
CA MET A 7 8.29 -2.94 9.08
C MET A 7 8.36 -3.32 7.59
N CYS A 8 9.27 -2.61 6.91
CA CYS A 8 9.62 -2.67 5.49
C CYS A 8 10.01 -4.04 4.88
N ILE A 9 10.35 -5.04 5.69
CA ILE A 9 10.64 -6.40 5.19
C ILE A 9 9.34 -7.09 4.72
N ARG A 10 8.19 -6.63 5.20
CA ARG A 10 6.85 -7.18 4.93
C ARG A 10 6.01 -6.33 3.98
N ASP A 11 6.60 -5.28 3.44
CA ASP A 11 5.95 -4.33 2.55
C ASP A 11 5.98 -4.85 1.11
N ARG A 12 5.21 -5.90 0.85
CA ARG A 12 4.99 -6.45 -0.50
C ARG A 12 3.53 -6.83 -0.69
N LEU A 13 2.96 -6.39 -1.79
CA LEU A 13 1.67 -6.87 -2.30
C LEU A 13 1.82 -8.22 -3.01
N GLN A 14 2.96 -8.43 -3.68
CA GLN A 14 3.32 -9.69 -4.28
C GLN A 14 3.46 -10.78 -3.22
N MET A 15 2.73 -11.88 -3.38
CA MET A 15 2.66 -12.98 -2.41
C MET A 15 3.71 -14.08 -2.62
N ARG A 16 4.82 -13.77 -3.30
CA ARG A 16 5.89 -14.70 -3.60
C ARG A 16 6.70 -15.04 -2.33
N HIS A 17 7.06 -16.32 -2.16
CA HIS A 17 7.90 -16.92 -1.12
C HIS A 17 7.34 -16.98 0.30
N ASN A 18 6.62 -15.99 0.82
CA ASN A 18 6.10 -16.02 2.19
C ASN A 18 4.65 -15.58 2.29
N ASN A 19 3.95 -15.35 1.17
CA ASN A 19 2.53 -14.91 1.15
C ASN A 19 2.23 -13.80 2.18
N VAL A 20 3.15 -12.84 2.33
CA VAL A 20 3.16 -11.92 3.47
C VAL A 20 1.84 -11.16 3.60
N SER A 21 1.36 -10.56 2.50
CA SER A 21 0.09 -9.82 2.53
C SER A 21 -1.09 -10.75 2.81
N LYS A 22 -1.14 -11.91 2.16
CA LYS A 22 -2.22 -12.91 2.35
C LYS A 22 -2.28 -13.38 3.80
N VAL A 23 -1.14 -13.78 4.37
CA VAL A 23 -1.06 -14.25 5.76
C VAL A 23 -1.51 -13.15 6.74
N HIS A 24 -1.08 -11.90 6.54
CA HIS A 24 -1.46 -10.80 7.41
C HIS A 24 -2.94 -10.46 7.31
N ILE A 25 -3.50 -10.45 6.11
CA ILE A 25 -4.94 -10.18 5.92
C ILE A 25 -5.77 -11.31 6.51
N GLN A 26 -5.41 -12.57 6.26
CA GLN A 26 -6.12 -13.72 6.84
C GLN A 26 -6.02 -13.73 8.38
N LYS A 27 -4.85 -13.43 8.94
CA LYS A 27 -4.69 -13.30 10.39
C LYS A 27 -5.55 -12.16 10.94
N PHE A 28 -5.56 -11.00 10.30
CA PHE A 28 -6.39 -9.87 10.72
C PHE A 28 -7.87 -10.25 10.70
N ILE A 29 -8.35 -10.89 9.64
CA ILE A 29 -9.73 -11.35 9.53
C ILE A 29 -10.07 -12.31 10.68
N ALA A 30 -9.23 -13.33 10.92
CA ALA A 30 -9.42 -14.29 12.02
C ALA A 30 -9.44 -13.60 13.40
N GLU A 31 -8.62 -12.59 13.62
CA GLU A 31 -8.61 -11.82 14.88
C GLU A 31 -9.89 -10.99 15.05
N VAL A 32 -10.44 -10.43 13.98
CA VAL A 32 -11.75 -9.75 14.02
C VAL A 32 -12.88 -10.76 14.26
N GLU A 33 -12.90 -11.88 13.55
CA GLU A 33 -13.91 -12.93 13.71
C GLU A 33 -13.90 -13.56 15.11
N SER A 34 -12.73 -13.67 15.73
CA SER A 34 -12.61 -14.12 17.13
C SER A 34 -13.02 -13.10 18.18
N GLY A 35 -13.35 -11.86 17.75
CA GLY A 35 -13.69 -10.76 18.65
C GLY A 35 -12.49 -10.08 19.32
N ALA A 36 -11.25 -10.42 18.92
CA ALA A 36 -10.04 -9.76 19.44
C ALA A 36 -9.98 -8.27 19.02
N TYR A 37 -10.52 -7.94 17.86
CA TYR A 37 -10.66 -6.57 17.37
C TYR A 37 -12.06 -6.34 16.78
N PRO A 38 -12.58 -5.10 16.83
CA PRO A 38 -13.79 -4.75 16.10
C PRO A 38 -13.53 -4.78 14.58
N ALA A 39 -14.59 -4.95 13.80
CA ALA A 39 -14.54 -4.76 12.34
C ALA A 39 -14.01 -3.35 12.00
N PRO A 40 -13.20 -3.21 10.94
CA PRO A 40 -12.62 -1.92 10.59
C PRO A 40 -13.64 -1.00 9.90
N ASP A 41 -13.70 0.26 10.31
CA ASP A 41 -14.39 1.30 9.54
C ASP A 41 -13.51 1.82 8.39
N VAL A 42 -12.19 1.78 8.59
CA VAL A 42 -11.17 2.24 7.64
C VAL A 42 -10.03 1.23 7.58
N PHE A 43 -9.65 0.86 6.37
CA PHE A 43 -8.47 0.03 6.11
C PHE A 43 -7.51 0.77 5.18
N VAL A 44 -6.24 0.87 5.57
CA VAL A 44 -5.21 1.58 4.80
C VAL A 44 -4.13 0.61 4.37
N PHE A 45 -3.98 0.43 3.06
CA PHE A 45 -2.84 -0.28 2.48
C PHE A 45 -1.70 0.71 2.21
N SER A 46 -0.55 0.50 2.85
CA SER A 46 0.69 1.24 2.59
C SER A 46 1.79 0.22 2.27
N MET A 47 1.67 -0.43 1.13
CA MET A 47 2.50 -1.56 0.70
C MET A 47 2.93 -1.40 -0.76
N GLY A 48 3.90 -2.19 -1.20
CA GLY A 48 4.31 -2.24 -2.60
C GLY A 48 5.73 -1.72 -2.87
N THR A 49 6.38 -1.05 -1.93
CA THR A 49 7.73 -0.50 -2.10
C THR A 49 8.74 -1.56 -2.54
N ASN A 50 8.66 -2.77 -1.98
CA ASN A 50 9.61 -3.86 -2.23
C ASN A 50 9.23 -4.81 -3.37
N ASP A 51 8.09 -4.60 -4.01
CA ASP A 51 7.66 -5.42 -5.14
C ASP A 51 8.55 -5.19 -6.37
N ARG A 52 8.87 -6.29 -7.08
CA ARG A 52 9.69 -6.27 -8.30
C ARG A 52 8.96 -6.92 -9.48
N ASN A 53 8.15 -7.96 -9.24
CA ASN A 53 7.30 -8.55 -10.25
C ASN A 53 5.96 -7.81 -10.27
N LEU A 54 5.82 -6.85 -11.17
CA LEU A 54 4.69 -5.93 -11.11
C LEU A 54 3.39 -6.53 -11.66
N GLY A 55 3.45 -7.30 -12.73
CA GLY A 55 2.25 -7.65 -13.49
C GLY A 55 1.59 -6.42 -14.10
N SER A 56 0.31 -6.54 -14.48
CA SER A 56 -0.49 -5.42 -14.96
C SER A 56 -1.86 -5.37 -14.28
N ALA A 57 -2.45 -4.19 -14.21
CA ALA A 57 -3.80 -4.03 -13.69
C ALA A 57 -4.83 -4.73 -14.61
N GLU A 58 -4.63 -4.67 -15.93
CA GLU A 58 -5.48 -5.35 -16.92
C GLU A 58 -5.56 -6.86 -16.63
N GLU A 59 -4.40 -7.54 -16.52
CA GLU A 59 -4.36 -8.97 -16.23
C GLU A 59 -4.93 -9.30 -14.85
N ALA A 60 -4.67 -8.46 -13.87
CA ALA A 60 -5.22 -8.66 -12.54
C ALA A 60 -6.74 -8.53 -12.49
N LEU A 61 -7.36 -7.68 -13.33
CA LEU A 61 -8.80 -7.40 -13.35
C LEU A 61 -9.58 -8.29 -14.31
N LYS A 62 -8.93 -8.88 -15.31
CA LYS A 62 -9.56 -9.55 -16.46
C LYS A 62 -10.36 -10.79 -16.04
N GLY A 63 -11.68 -10.61 -15.85
CA GLY A 63 -12.66 -11.70 -15.72
C GLY A 63 -12.38 -12.76 -14.66
N LYS A 64 -11.41 -12.55 -13.80
CA LYS A 64 -10.92 -13.53 -12.84
C LYS A 64 -11.64 -13.41 -11.50
N THR A 65 -12.01 -14.55 -10.94
CA THR A 65 -12.33 -14.67 -9.52
C THR A 65 -11.06 -14.43 -8.67
N LEU A 66 -11.19 -14.24 -7.36
CA LEU A 66 -10.02 -14.05 -6.50
C LEU A 66 -9.05 -15.24 -6.50
N ASP A 67 -9.58 -16.46 -6.70
CA ASP A 67 -8.76 -17.68 -6.77
C ASP A 67 -7.95 -17.79 -8.07
N GLU A 68 -8.37 -17.11 -9.12
CA GLU A 68 -7.70 -17.12 -10.42
C GLU A 68 -6.68 -15.98 -10.59
N VAL A 69 -6.63 -15.06 -9.64
CA VAL A 69 -5.70 -13.92 -9.68
C VAL A 69 -4.27 -14.40 -9.40
N ASP A 70 -3.32 -14.04 -10.26
CA ASP A 70 -1.90 -14.31 -10.00
C ASP A 70 -1.34 -13.41 -8.89
N VAL A 71 -1.50 -13.87 -7.66
CA VAL A 71 -1.00 -13.18 -6.47
C VAL A 71 0.53 -13.13 -6.37
N ASN A 72 1.27 -13.75 -7.28
CA ASN A 72 2.72 -13.63 -7.36
C ASN A 72 3.17 -12.34 -8.06
N THR A 73 2.23 -11.56 -8.58
CA THR A 73 2.49 -10.21 -9.09
C THR A 73 2.01 -9.16 -8.07
N MET A 74 2.58 -7.96 -8.13
CA MET A 74 2.13 -6.83 -7.31
C MET A 74 0.66 -6.48 -7.62
N ALA A 75 0.32 -6.42 -8.90
CA ALA A 75 -1.04 -6.10 -9.34
C ALA A 75 -2.08 -7.12 -8.82
N GLY A 76 -1.78 -8.40 -8.96
CA GLY A 76 -2.66 -9.46 -8.48
C GLY A 76 -2.75 -9.50 -6.96
N GLY A 77 -1.63 -9.36 -6.26
CA GLY A 77 -1.60 -9.28 -4.80
C GLY A 77 -2.37 -8.08 -4.27
N ALA A 78 -2.26 -6.91 -4.93
CA ALA A 78 -3.02 -5.71 -4.58
C ALA A 78 -4.52 -5.93 -4.78
N ARG A 79 -4.94 -6.43 -5.95
CA ARG A 79 -6.35 -6.76 -6.20
C ARG A 79 -6.91 -7.71 -5.17
N TRP A 80 -6.23 -8.84 -4.94
CA TRP A 80 -6.66 -9.85 -3.98
C TRP A 80 -6.85 -9.23 -2.59
N SER A 81 -5.86 -8.46 -2.14
CA SER A 81 -5.86 -7.85 -0.81
C SER A 81 -7.02 -6.86 -0.63
N ILE A 82 -7.21 -5.96 -1.58
CA ILE A 82 -8.28 -4.95 -1.54
C ILE A 82 -9.65 -5.62 -1.56
N GLN A 83 -9.86 -6.53 -2.50
CA GLN A 83 -11.16 -7.16 -2.69
C GLN A 83 -11.51 -8.08 -1.51
N THR A 84 -10.55 -8.81 -0.94
CA THR A 84 -10.77 -9.62 0.26
C THR A 84 -11.27 -8.77 1.44
N ILE A 85 -10.69 -7.60 1.66
CA ILE A 85 -11.16 -6.69 2.73
C ILE A 85 -12.57 -6.17 2.43
N LEU A 86 -12.86 -5.80 1.19
CA LEU A 86 -14.19 -5.32 0.81
C LEU A 86 -15.27 -6.40 0.92
N GLU A 87 -14.94 -7.66 0.62
CA GLU A 87 -15.86 -8.79 0.74
C GLU A 87 -16.16 -9.15 2.20
N HIS A 88 -15.16 -9.12 3.08
CA HIS A 88 -15.37 -9.40 4.50
C HIS A 88 -15.97 -8.21 5.27
N TYR A 89 -15.66 -6.99 4.86
CA TYR A 89 -16.10 -5.76 5.52
C TYR A 89 -16.69 -4.77 4.51
N PRO A 90 -17.91 -5.02 3.98
CA PRO A 90 -18.50 -4.19 2.92
C PRO A 90 -18.73 -2.73 3.29
N GLN A 91 -18.77 -2.40 4.59
CA GLN A 91 -18.90 -1.03 5.08
C GLN A 91 -17.55 -0.34 5.30
N CYS A 92 -16.45 -1.08 5.20
CA CYS A 92 -15.11 -0.55 5.39
C CYS A 92 -14.71 0.35 4.23
N ARG A 93 -14.17 1.53 4.54
CA ARG A 93 -13.53 2.38 3.53
C ARG A 93 -12.07 1.98 3.37
N VAL A 94 -11.72 1.58 2.16
CA VAL A 94 -10.37 1.16 1.82
C VAL A 94 -9.60 2.30 1.16
N PHE A 95 -8.40 2.55 1.66
CA PHE A 95 -7.43 3.50 1.10
C PHE A 95 -6.15 2.78 0.71
N VAL A 96 -5.56 3.17 -0.41
CA VAL A 96 -4.28 2.64 -0.89
C VAL A 96 -3.29 3.78 -1.01
N CYS A 97 -2.22 3.73 -0.24
CA CYS A 97 -1.12 4.70 -0.34
C CYS A 97 -0.15 4.30 -1.44
N THR A 98 0.25 5.25 -2.27
CA THR A 98 1.37 5.02 -3.19
C THR A 98 2.68 4.92 -2.41
N PRO A 99 3.72 4.26 -2.96
CA PRO A 99 5.09 4.44 -2.48
C PRO A 99 5.47 5.93 -2.45
N ILE A 100 6.39 6.30 -1.58
CA ILE A 100 6.97 7.65 -1.52
C ILE A 100 8.13 7.82 -2.51
N GLN A 101 8.58 9.04 -2.75
CA GLN A 101 9.87 9.27 -3.40
C GLN A 101 11.00 8.82 -2.50
N THR A 102 12.05 8.32 -3.11
CA THR A 102 13.28 7.87 -2.46
C THR A 102 14.46 8.70 -2.94
N GLY A 103 15.60 8.59 -2.29
CA GLY A 103 16.84 9.22 -2.77
C GLY A 103 17.47 8.52 -3.99
N ASN A 104 16.89 7.40 -4.46
CA ASN A 104 17.40 6.62 -5.58
C ASN A 104 16.51 6.80 -6.82
N PRO A 105 17.02 7.38 -7.93
CA PRO A 105 16.25 7.60 -9.16
C PRO A 105 15.71 6.32 -9.79
N GLU A 106 16.44 5.20 -9.73
CA GLU A 106 16.00 3.92 -10.29
C GLU A 106 14.80 3.36 -9.51
N HIS A 107 14.82 3.49 -8.18
CA HIS A 107 13.66 3.15 -7.35
C HIS A 107 12.46 4.02 -7.68
N ASN A 108 12.67 5.31 -7.90
CA ASN A 108 11.60 6.23 -8.26
C ASN A 108 10.99 5.91 -9.61
N ALA A 109 11.81 5.56 -10.61
CA ALA A 109 11.33 5.10 -11.91
C ALA A 109 10.44 3.83 -11.78
N LEU A 110 10.85 2.88 -10.94
CA LEU A 110 10.04 1.69 -10.65
C LEU A 110 8.78 2.04 -9.86
N ASN A 111 8.85 2.97 -8.91
CA ASN A 111 7.69 3.41 -8.13
C ASN A 111 6.64 4.07 -9.01
N LEU A 112 7.01 4.84 -10.04
CA LEU A 112 6.07 5.40 -11.01
C LEU A 112 5.28 4.32 -11.75
N GLN A 113 5.91 3.20 -12.12
CA GLN A 113 5.21 2.06 -12.73
C GLN A 113 4.21 1.42 -11.76
N LYS A 114 4.61 1.24 -10.50
CA LYS A 114 3.72 0.71 -9.46
C LYS A 114 2.52 1.62 -9.22
N ILE A 115 2.75 2.92 -9.18
CA ILE A 115 1.70 3.93 -9.00
C ILE A 115 0.67 3.88 -10.12
N ALA A 116 1.11 3.73 -11.37
CA ALA A 116 0.20 3.58 -12.50
C ALA A 116 -0.73 2.36 -12.33
N ILE A 117 -0.16 1.22 -11.92
CA ILE A 117 -0.93 -0.01 -11.65
C ILE A 117 -1.92 0.20 -10.48
N LEU A 118 -1.45 0.75 -9.36
CA LEU A 118 -2.30 0.98 -8.19
C LEU A 118 -3.45 1.94 -8.49
N ARG A 119 -3.18 2.99 -9.28
CA ARG A 119 -4.20 3.96 -9.70
C ARG A 119 -5.31 3.30 -10.53
N GLU A 120 -4.93 2.44 -11.46
CA GLU A 120 -5.89 1.71 -12.29
C GLU A 120 -6.71 0.72 -11.46
N LEU A 121 -6.08 -0.04 -10.58
CA LEU A 121 -6.77 -0.97 -9.66
C LEU A 121 -7.74 -0.22 -8.74
N CYS A 122 -7.29 0.86 -8.10
CA CYS A 122 -8.13 1.66 -7.21
C CYS A 122 -9.36 2.22 -7.94
N ARG A 123 -9.17 2.72 -9.16
CA ARG A 123 -10.28 3.19 -10.01
C ARG A 123 -11.27 2.08 -10.33
N ALA A 124 -10.78 0.90 -10.71
CA ALA A 124 -11.63 -0.24 -11.08
C ALA A 124 -12.39 -0.83 -9.88
N LEU A 125 -11.79 -0.80 -8.69
CA LEU A 125 -12.35 -1.33 -7.45
C LEU A 125 -13.11 -0.27 -6.62
N SER A 126 -13.22 0.97 -7.11
CA SER A 126 -13.86 2.10 -6.41
C SER A 126 -13.29 2.38 -5.02
N VAL A 127 -11.97 2.21 -4.84
CA VAL A 127 -11.27 2.55 -3.60
C VAL A 127 -10.41 3.79 -3.77
N GLN A 128 -10.08 4.45 -2.67
CA GLN A 128 -9.36 5.72 -2.68
C GLN A 128 -7.85 5.51 -2.78
N LEU A 129 -7.20 6.21 -3.72
CA LEU A 129 -5.75 6.28 -3.81
C LEU A 129 -5.25 7.53 -3.07
N ILE A 130 -4.34 7.36 -2.12
CA ILE A 130 -3.60 8.45 -1.47
C ILE A 130 -2.24 8.57 -2.14
N ASP A 131 -2.04 9.62 -2.93
CA ASP A 131 -0.81 9.82 -3.71
C ASP A 131 0.32 10.40 -2.84
N CYS A 132 0.93 9.55 -2.03
CA CYS A 132 2.08 9.91 -1.19
C CYS A 132 3.30 10.31 -2.04
N TYR A 133 3.48 9.72 -3.22
CA TYR A 133 4.62 10.02 -4.09
C TYR A 133 4.67 11.50 -4.48
N SER A 134 3.51 12.04 -4.86
CA SER A 134 3.43 13.41 -5.38
C SER A 134 3.20 14.44 -4.28
N ASN A 135 2.58 14.07 -3.15
CA ASN A 135 1.96 15.06 -2.27
C ASN A 135 2.37 14.98 -0.80
N CYS A 136 3.06 13.94 -0.33
CA CYS A 136 3.41 13.83 1.10
C CYS A 136 4.55 14.75 1.55
N GLY A 137 5.25 15.41 0.61
CA GLY A 137 6.32 16.37 0.92
C GLY A 137 7.72 15.77 1.01
N ILE A 138 7.89 14.45 0.82
CA ILE A 138 9.20 13.81 0.67
C ILE A 138 9.57 13.87 -0.81
N THR A 139 10.73 14.46 -1.13
CA THR A 139 11.15 14.74 -2.51
C THR A 139 12.58 14.25 -2.72
N GLU A 140 12.81 13.46 -3.78
CA GLU A 140 14.12 12.94 -4.18
C GLU A 140 15.23 13.99 -4.10
N LYS A 141 14.95 15.22 -4.53
CA LYS A 141 15.91 16.32 -4.56
C LYS A 141 16.61 16.60 -3.23
N PHE A 142 15.95 16.31 -2.10
CA PHE A 142 16.47 16.58 -0.75
C PHE A 142 16.90 15.32 -0.02
N GLU A 143 16.87 14.18 -0.70
CA GLU A 143 17.27 12.90 -0.14
C GLU A 143 18.60 12.43 -0.75
N GLN A 144 19.26 11.49 -0.09
CA GLN A 144 20.49 10.87 -0.57
C GLN A 144 20.17 9.48 -1.14
N PRO A 145 20.84 9.03 -2.19
CA PRO A 145 20.71 7.66 -2.72
C PRO A 145 20.99 6.57 -1.69
N SER A 146 21.88 6.87 -0.74
CA SER A 146 22.19 6.08 0.43
C SER A 146 22.63 7.00 1.57
N GLY A 147 22.27 6.65 2.82
CA GLY A 147 22.52 7.50 3.99
C GLY A 147 21.40 8.51 4.26
N SER A 148 21.61 9.35 5.28
CA SER A 148 20.60 10.29 5.75
C SER A 148 20.43 11.46 4.80
N GLY A 149 19.19 11.67 4.36
CA GLY A 149 18.72 12.86 3.69
C GLY A 149 17.92 13.77 4.64
N ARG A 150 16.96 14.50 4.08
CA ARG A 150 16.11 15.43 4.86
C ARG A 150 15.06 14.69 5.70
N TYR A 151 14.46 13.63 5.14
CA TYR A 151 13.36 12.87 5.73
C TYR A 151 13.57 11.36 5.67
N LEU A 152 14.60 10.88 4.96
CA LEU A 152 14.93 9.48 4.83
C LEU A 152 16.28 9.21 5.52
N ARG A 153 16.33 8.19 6.39
CA ARG A 153 17.54 7.84 7.15
C ARG A 153 18.62 7.13 6.32
N ASP A 154 18.20 6.49 5.21
CA ASP A 154 19.06 5.64 4.37
C ASP A 154 18.71 5.73 2.88
N GLY A 155 18.08 6.83 2.49
CA GLY A 155 17.62 7.07 1.13
C GLY A 155 16.30 6.37 0.78
N LEU A 156 15.77 5.52 1.67
CA LEU A 156 14.54 4.74 1.43
C LEU A 156 13.53 4.86 2.58
N HIS A 157 13.99 4.67 3.82
CA HIS A 157 13.11 4.57 4.97
C HIS A 157 12.93 5.93 5.66
N PRO A 158 11.69 6.39 5.85
CA PRO A 158 11.43 7.63 6.57
C PRO A 158 12.02 7.59 7.98
N ASP A 159 12.74 8.65 8.35
CA ASP A 159 13.08 8.94 9.73
C ASP A 159 11.86 9.46 10.51
N LYS A 160 12.03 9.84 11.78
CA LYS A 160 10.91 10.32 12.60
C LYS A 160 10.21 11.55 11.99
N PRO A 161 10.90 12.61 11.56
CA PRO A 161 10.28 13.74 10.84
C PRO A 161 9.57 13.31 9.56
N GLY A 162 10.14 12.40 8.77
CA GLY A 162 9.54 11.86 7.55
C GLY A 162 8.27 11.06 7.81
N GLN A 163 8.26 10.23 8.86
CA GLN A 163 7.07 9.48 9.30
C GLN A 163 5.94 10.42 9.75
N GLU A 164 6.26 11.47 10.49
CA GLU A 164 5.29 12.47 10.93
C GLU A 164 4.71 13.26 9.75
N LEU A 165 5.54 13.62 8.78
CA LEU A 165 5.11 14.34 7.58
C LEU A 165 4.15 13.48 6.75
N MET A 166 4.54 12.25 6.45
CA MET A 166 3.73 11.28 5.71
C MET A 166 2.43 10.95 6.46
N GLY A 167 2.52 10.71 7.76
CA GLY A 167 1.36 10.38 8.59
C GLY A 167 0.32 11.50 8.64
N ARG A 168 0.77 12.78 8.75
CA ARG A 168 -0.14 13.93 8.69
C ARG A 168 -0.83 14.05 7.35
N TYR A 169 -0.10 13.83 6.25
CA TYR A 169 -0.68 13.85 4.91
C TYR A 169 -1.75 12.75 4.76
N ILE A 170 -1.42 11.50 5.08
CA ILE A 170 -2.37 10.38 4.99
C ILE A 170 -3.61 10.63 5.86
N ALA A 171 -3.43 11.08 7.10
CA ALA A 171 -4.55 11.38 8.00
C ALA A 171 -5.45 12.51 7.47
N LYS A 172 -4.86 13.53 6.83
CA LYS A 172 -5.62 14.60 6.17
C LYS A 172 -6.45 14.06 5.01
N GLU A 173 -5.84 13.24 4.13
CA GLU A 173 -6.55 12.66 2.98
C GLU A 173 -7.69 11.74 3.42
N ILE A 174 -7.46 10.89 4.42
CA ILE A 174 -8.54 10.06 4.98
C ILE A 174 -9.68 10.93 5.50
N ARG A 175 -9.36 11.96 6.30
CA ARG A 175 -10.38 12.85 6.86
C ARG A 175 -11.19 13.58 5.79
N ASN A 176 -10.55 14.03 4.71
CA ASN A 176 -11.23 14.72 3.60
C ASN A 176 -12.27 13.84 2.90
N HIS A 177 -12.21 12.52 3.04
CA HIS A 177 -13.19 11.59 2.48
C HIS A 177 -14.37 11.29 3.43
N PHE A 178 -14.34 11.76 4.67
CA PHE A 178 -15.43 11.57 5.62
C PHE A 178 -16.26 12.83 5.85
N PHE A 179 -15.74 13.97 5.48
CA PHE A 179 -16.32 15.30 5.67
C PHE A 179 -16.15 16.14 4.40
#